data_b0a770accda9c020d6c31f97f63335f6
#
_entry.id   b0a770accda9c020d6c31f97f63335f6
#
_cell.length_a   1.000
_cell.length_b   1.000
_cell.length_c   1.000
_cell.angle_alpha   90.00
_cell.angle_beta   90.00
_cell.angle_gamma   90.00
#
_symmetry.space_group_name_H-M   'P 1'
#
loop_
_entity.id
_entity.type
_entity.pdbx_description
1 polymer ?
#
loop_
_entity_poly.entity_id
_entity_poly.type
_entity_poly.pdbx_seq_one_letter_code
_entity_poly.pdbx_strand_id
1 'polypeptide(L)'
;MGAGLVIAQGAPVCPEGLGHIDATGLYSAEQVAAWKAVTHTLHETGSLVVAQLWHVGRVSHCSLQPSNRAPLAPSGIRTRSKVFIRDDQGAGIWAPAASPREMTLADIRLAQQAFVDAAANAMTAGFDLVELHGASGYLIEQFLATGTNLRQDDYGGSLENRARFLLEIVDSLIATLGAERVGVRLSPWGSLNDIEDREPHAMALYLAEELNHRHIAYLHVVEWMPGTGPAYPEGFRRWLRAAFKNPLIVCANFDSEINERLLLEGLADAIALTTPLSLCAYGSKTIEVATWI
;
A
#
# COMPACT_ATOMS: atom_id res chain seq x y z
N MET A 1 8.06 -7.57 -25.05
CA MET A 1 7.10 -6.53 -24.62
C MET A 1 7.52 -6.11 -23.21
N GLY A 2 7.82 -4.83 -23.00
CA GLY A 2 8.17 -4.29 -21.68
C GLY A 2 6.94 -3.73 -20.99
N ALA A 3 6.94 -3.72 -19.65
CA ALA A 3 5.95 -3.00 -18.88
C ALA A 3 6.21 -1.50 -18.96
N GLY A 4 5.19 -0.68 -19.13
CA GLY A 4 5.33 0.78 -19.11
C GLY A 4 5.64 1.33 -17.72
N LEU A 5 5.10 0.66 -16.67
CA LEU A 5 5.27 1.01 -15.27
C LEU A 5 5.54 -0.27 -14.44
N VAL A 6 6.56 -0.23 -13.59
CA VAL A 6 6.89 -1.31 -12.66
C VAL A 6 6.74 -0.80 -11.24
N ILE A 7 5.79 -1.36 -10.49
CA ILE A 7 5.63 -1.06 -9.06
C ILE A 7 6.43 -2.09 -8.28
N ALA A 8 7.43 -1.62 -7.53
CA ALA A 8 8.25 -2.49 -6.69
C ALA A 8 7.41 -3.08 -5.53
N GLN A 9 7.88 -4.18 -4.98
CA GLN A 9 7.26 -4.72 -3.76
C GLN A 9 7.25 -3.67 -2.64
N GLY A 10 6.28 -3.77 -1.71
CA GLY A 10 6.19 -2.87 -0.57
C GLY A 10 7.51 -2.79 0.21
N ALA A 11 8.08 -1.59 0.27
CA ALA A 11 9.32 -1.30 1.00
C ALA A 11 8.97 -0.65 2.35
N PRO A 12 9.31 -1.26 3.51
CA PRO A 12 9.14 -0.63 4.81
C PRO A 12 9.79 0.75 4.86
N VAL A 13 9.02 1.74 5.37
CA VAL A 13 9.45 3.14 5.48
C VAL A 13 10.29 3.41 6.72
N CYS A 14 10.25 2.51 7.69
CA CYS A 14 11.02 2.56 8.94
C CYS A 14 11.15 1.14 9.53
N PRO A 15 12.01 0.91 10.54
CA PRO A 15 12.12 -0.38 11.20
C PRO A 15 10.80 -0.88 11.81
N GLU A 16 9.97 0.01 12.35
CA GLU A 16 8.64 -0.31 12.91
C GLU A 16 7.64 -0.76 11.84
N GLY A 17 7.90 -0.42 10.59
CA GLY A 17 7.08 -0.83 9.44
C GLY A 17 7.29 -2.26 8.97
N LEU A 18 8.21 -3.02 9.59
CA LEU A 18 8.58 -4.35 9.15
C LEU A 18 7.55 -5.41 9.55
N GLY A 19 7.07 -6.21 8.58
CA GLY A 19 6.08 -7.28 8.80
C GLY A 19 6.57 -8.70 8.53
N HIS A 20 7.69 -8.85 7.82
CA HIS A 20 8.30 -10.13 7.48
C HIS A 20 9.81 -10.01 7.51
N ILE A 21 10.53 -11.11 7.82
CA ILE A 21 11.97 -11.16 7.62
C ILE A 21 12.30 -10.95 6.14
N ASP A 22 13.50 -10.41 5.91
CA ASP A 22 14.06 -10.22 4.57
C ASP A 22 13.29 -9.22 3.67
N ALA A 23 12.35 -8.43 4.23
CA ALA A 23 11.73 -7.34 3.49
C ALA A 23 12.75 -6.19 3.30
N THR A 24 12.92 -5.77 2.07
CA THR A 24 13.86 -4.69 1.72
C THR A 24 13.23 -3.34 2.00
N GLY A 25 13.70 -2.64 3.03
CA GLY A 25 13.22 -1.30 3.39
C GLY A 25 13.75 -0.19 2.47
N LEU A 26 13.37 1.05 2.80
CA LEU A 26 13.80 2.25 2.09
C LEU A 26 14.15 3.39 3.07
N TYR A 27 14.70 3.04 4.22
CA TYR A 27 14.98 3.97 5.34
C TYR A 27 16.46 4.04 5.74
N SER A 28 17.36 3.26 5.10
CA SER A 28 18.80 3.35 5.35
C SER A 28 19.60 3.65 4.06
N ALA A 29 20.80 4.19 4.23
CA ALA A 29 21.69 4.50 3.12
C ALA A 29 22.07 3.24 2.31
N GLU A 30 22.26 2.11 2.99
CA GLU A 30 22.58 0.83 2.37
C GLU A 30 21.42 0.32 1.51
N GLN A 31 20.18 0.47 2.00
CA GLN A 31 18.97 0.10 1.26
C GLN A 31 18.81 0.99 0.02
N VAL A 32 19.01 2.30 0.16
CA VAL A 32 19.00 3.25 -0.97
C VAL A 32 20.03 2.87 -2.02
N ALA A 33 21.26 2.52 -1.59
CA ALA A 33 22.31 2.10 -2.51
C ALA A 33 21.96 0.79 -3.26
N ALA A 34 21.32 -0.17 -2.55
CA ALA A 34 20.87 -1.41 -3.18
C ALA A 34 19.75 -1.17 -4.20
N TRP A 35 18.79 -0.29 -3.89
CA TRP A 35 17.70 0.05 -4.80
C TRP A 35 18.19 0.76 -6.07
N LYS A 36 19.28 1.56 -6.01
CA LYS A 36 19.87 2.20 -7.22
C LYS A 36 20.23 1.22 -8.31
N ALA A 37 20.75 0.05 -7.96
CA ALA A 37 21.07 -0.97 -8.94
C ALA A 37 19.82 -1.54 -9.63
N VAL A 38 18.75 -1.72 -8.85
CA VAL A 38 17.46 -2.23 -9.35
C VAL A 38 16.79 -1.23 -10.28
N THR A 39 16.67 0.03 -9.87
CA THR A 39 16.04 1.10 -10.69
C THR A 39 16.80 1.32 -11.98
N HIS A 40 18.15 1.36 -11.91
CA HIS A 40 19.00 1.48 -13.10
C HIS A 40 18.73 0.38 -14.13
N THR A 41 18.70 -0.89 -13.68
CA THR A 41 18.42 -2.03 -14.57
C THR A 41 17.01 -1.97 -15.18
N LEU A 42 16.01 -1.53 -14.41
CA LEU A 42 14.65 -1.38 -14.92
C LEU A 42 14.54 -0.24 -15.95
N HIS A 43 15.23 0.88 -15.72
CA HIS A 43 15.27 1.98 -16.68
C HIS A 43 15.89 1.58 -18.03
N GLU A 44 16.85 0.64 -18.07
CA GLU A 44 17.39 0.11 -19.32
C GLU A 44 16.32 -0.58 -20.19
N THR A 45 15.19 -1.01 -19.59
CA THR A 45 14.05 -1.56 -20.32
C THR A 45 13.08 -0.51 -20.83
N GLY A 46 13.28 0.77 -20.49
CA GLY A 46 12.38 1.89 -20.83
C GLY A 46 11.16 2.01 -19.91
N SER A 47 11.10 1.27 -18.79
CA SER A 47 10.00 1.30 -17.83
C SER A 47 10.16 2.44 -16.83
N LEU A 48 9.04 3.05 -16.41
CA LEU A 48 8.99 3.85 -15.19
C LEU A 48 8.96 2.93 -13.98
N VAL A 49 9.60 3.35 -12.88
CA VAL A 49 9.73 2.54 -11.66
C VAL A 49 9.15 3.28 -10.47
N VAL A 50 8.26 2.60 -9.74
CA VAL A 50 7.54 3.15 -8.58
C VAL A 50 8.01 2.48 -7.30
N ALA A 51 8.38 3.26 -6.28
CA ALA A 51 8.60 2.75 -4.92
C ALA A 51 7.26 2.63 -4.19
N GLN A 52 6.86 1.43 -3.80
CA GLN A 52 5.68 1.26 -2.95
C GLN A 52 6.09 1.42 -1.49
N LEU A 53 5.65 2.51 -0.86
CA LEU A 53 5.96 2.86 0.53
C LEU A 53 5.02 2.12 1.49
N TRP A 54 5.59 1.36 2.41
CA TRP A 54 4.85 0.38 3.19
C TRP A 54 5.13 0.47 4.69
N HIS A 55 4.09 0.38 5.48
CA HIS A 55 4.13 0.16 6.92
C HIS A 55 3.04 -0.83 7.30
N VAL A 56 3.42 -1.97 7.84
CA VAL A 56 2.48 -3.08 8.04
C VAL A 56 1.50 -2.89 9.20
N GLY A 57 1.76 -1.93 10.08
CA GLY A 57 0.92 -1.74 11.26
C GLY A 57 0.91 -2.97 12.16
N ARG A 58 -0.29 -3.44 12.51
CA ARG A 58 -0.52 -4.61 13.36
C ARG A 58 -0.12 -5.96 12.75
N VAL A 59 0.21 -6.00 11.45
CA VAL A 59 0.59 -7.24 10.77
C VAL A 59 2.08 -7.49 10.95
N SER A 60 2.51 -7.66 12.20
CA SER A 60 3.90 -7.85 12.58
C SER A 60 4.04 -8.70 13.84
N HIS A 61 5.28 -8.97 14.25
CA HIS A 61 5.64 -9.71 15.45
C HIS A 61 6.70 -8.95 16.24
N CYS A 62 6.73 -9.13 17.57
CA CYS A 62 7.69 -8.43 18.42
C CYS A 62 9.15 -8.67 17.98
N SER A 63 9.51 -9.87 17.52
CA SER A 63 10.86 -10.20 17.05
C SER A 63 11.29 -9.42 15.79
N LEU A 64 10.34 -8.79 15.06
CA LEU A 64 10.59 -7.95 13.91
C LEU A 64 10.68 -6.47 14.27
N GLN A 65 10.31 -6.12 15.49
CA GLN A 65 10.22 -4.73 15.94
C GLN A 65 11.46 -4.29 16.71
N PRO A 66 11.87 -3.03 16.63
CA PRO A 66 12.97 -2.51 17.41
C PRO A 66 12.78 -2.81 18.91
N SER A 67 13.83 -3.32 19.54
CA SER A 67 13.84 -3.69 20.98
C SER A 67 12.70 -4.66 21.38
N ASN A 68 12.26 -5.52 20.47
CA ASN A 68 11.16 -6.49 20.67
C ASN A 68 9.85 -5.85 21.19
N ARG A 69 9.56 -4.60 20.80
CA ARG A 69 8.33 -3.91 21.18
C ARG A 69 7.11 -4.48 20.48
N ALA A 70 5.92 -4.16 20.98
CA ALA A 70 4.67 -4.45 20.29
C ALA A 70 4.57 -3.64 18.99
N PRO A 71 4.03 -4.24 17.90
CA PRO A 71 3.73 -3.51 16.68
C PRO A 71 2.81 -2.31 16.93
N LEU A 72 2.85 -1.33 16.04
CA LEU A 72 2.03 -0.14 16.09
C LEU A 72 0.73 -0.32 15.31
N ALA A 73 -0.38 0.22 15.80
CA ALA A 73 -1.66 0.25 15.08
C ALA A 73 -2.51 1.45 15.55
N PRO A 74 -3.54 1.87 14.79
CA PRO A 74 -4.48 2.90 15.27
C PRO A 74 -5.13 2.55 16.60
N SER A 75 -5.41 1.26 16.83
CA SER A 75 -5.99 0.73 18.07
C SER A 75 -5.38 -0.64 18.41
N GLY A 76 -5.48 -1.06 19.69
CA GLY A 76 -4.88 -2.30 20.20
C GLY A 76 -5.56 -3.59 19.74
N ILE A 77 -6.03 -3.66 18.50
CA ILE A 77 -6.77 -4.79 17.93
C ILE A 77 -5.81 -5.72 17.18
N ARG A 78 -5.62 -6.92 17.69
CA ARG A 78 -4.78 -7.95 17.07
C ARG A 78 -5.43 -8.53 15.81
N THR A 79 -4.63 -8.78 14.77
CA THR A 79 -5.05 -9.59 13.61
C THR A 79 -4.83 -11.08 13.88
N ARG A 80 -5.62 -11.94 13.21
CA ARG A 80 -5.43 -13.40 13.19
C ARG A 80 -4.39 -13.85 12.16
N SER A 81 -3.87 -12.93 11.38
CA SER A 81 -2.87 -13.21 10.35
C SER A 81 -1.60 -13.79 10.96
N LYS A 82 -0.89 -14.54 10.13
CA LYS A 82 0.46 -15.02 10.44
C LYS A 82 1.48 -14.16 9.71
N VAL A 83 2.65 -14.02 10.31
CA VAL A 83 3.79 -13.30 9.77
C VAL A 83 5.01 -14.22 9.71
N PHE A 84 5.88 -13.99 8.75
CA PHE A 84 7.07 -14.82 8.55
C PHE A 84 8.23 -14.26 9.38
N ILE A 85 8.69 -15.01 10.36
CA ILE A 85 9.75 -14.62 11.31
C ILE A 85 10.86 -15.68 11.34
N ARG A 86 11.96 -15.39 12.05
CA ARG A 86 12.96 -16.41 12.42
C ARG A 86 12.64 -16.96 13.80
N ASP A 87 12.75 -18.27 13.96
CA ASP A 87 12.71 -18.92 15.27
C ASP A 87 14.04 -18.76 16.01
N ASP A 88 14.11 -19.32 17.21
CA ASP A 88 15.32 -19.28 18.07
C ASP A 88 16.53 -20.00 17.45
N GLN A 89 16.32 -20.83 16.44
CA GLN A 89 17.38 -21.54 15.69
C GLN A 89 17.74 -20.81 14.38
N GLY A 90 17.09 -19.68 14.09
CA GLY A 90 17.28 -18.88 12.87
C GLY A 90 16.51 -19.40 11.64
N ALA A 91 15.68 -20.43 11.79
CA ALA A 91 14.83 -20.94 10.72
C ALA A 91 13.61 -20.03 10.47
N GLY A 92 13.23 -19.86 9.19
CA GLY A 92 12.03 -19.10 8.84
C GLY A 92 10.75 -19.88 9.18
N ILE A 93 9.86 -19.28 9.97
CA ILE A 93 8.58 -19.87 10.36
C ILE A 93 7.43 -18.88 10.24
N TRP A 94 6.22 -19.40 10.05
CA TRP A 94 4.99 -18.62 10.13
C TRP A 94 4.45 -18.60 11.57
N ALA A 95 4.54 -17.44 12.22
CA ALA A 95 4.03 -17.20 13.57
C ALA A 95 2.78 -16.31 13.56
N PRO A 96 1.88 -16.44 14.55
CA PRO A 96 0.78 -15.51 14.72
C PRO A 96 1.31 -14.09 14.93
N ALA A 97 0.67 -13.09 14.31
CA ALA A 97 0.99 -11.68 14.56
C ALA A 97 0.88 -11.36 16.07
N ALA A 98 1.74 -10.46 16.56
CA ALA A 98 1.68 -10.03 17.96
C ALA A 98 0.51 -9.05 18.20
N SER A 99 0.08 -8.93 19.46
CA SER A 99 -0.89 -7.88 19.83
C SER A 99 -0.23 -6.51 19.67
N PRO A 100 -0.84 -5.59 18.91
CA PRO A 100 -0.28 -4.27 18.73
C PRO A 100 -0.55 -3.37 19.94
N ARG A 101 0.21 -2.31 20.07
CA ARG A 101 -0.14 -1.16 20.91
C ARG A 101 -0.76 -0.05 20.08
N GLU A 102 -1.68 0.68 20.70
CA GLU A 102 -2.25 1.87 20.10
C GLU A 102 -1.18 2.96 19.93
N MET A 103 -1.19 3.61 18.76
CA MET A 103 -0.30 4.74 18.45
C MET A 103 -0.72 5.97 19.24
N THR A 104 0.25 6.61 19.88
CA THR A 104 0.10 7.98 20.38
C THR A 104 0.12 8.97 19.21
N LEU A 105 -0.28 10.24 19.45
CA LEU A 105 -0.12 11.31 18.45
C LEU A 105 1.34 11.53 18.04
N ALA A 106 2.29 11.25 18.95
CA ALA A 106 3.71 11.29 18.62
C ALA A 106 4.12 10.17 17.67
N ASP A 107 3.62 8.93 17.90
CA ASP A 107 3.86 7.80 16.99
C ASP A 107 3.27 8.07 15.60
N ILE A 108 2.08 8.68 15.52
CA ILE A 108 1.45 9.05 14.25
C ILE A 108 2.35 10.02 13.48
N ARG A 109 2.83 11.09 14.13
CA ARG A 109 3.74 12.05 13.49
C ARG A 109 5.06 11.42 13.04
N LEU A 110 5.63 10.52 13.85
CA LEU A 110 6.86 9.80 13.48
C LEU A 110 6.64 8.88 12.28
N ALA A 111 5.52 8.18 12.23
CA ALA A 111 5.17 7.35 11.09
C ALA A 111 4.95 8.19 9.81
N GLN A 112 4.25 9.32 9.90
CA GLN A 112 4.08 10.25 8.78
C GLN A 112 5.43 10.76 8.26
N GLN A 113 6.33 11.18 9.17
CA GLN A 113 7.66 11.61 8.78
C GLN A 113 8.46 10.50 8.11
N ALA A 114 8.33 9.26 8.59
CA ALA A 114 9.01 8.10 7.98
C ALA A 114 8.57 7.87 6.51
N PHE A 115 7.29 8.09 6.18
CA PHE A 115 6.84 8.07 4.79
C PHE A 115 7.50 9.16 3.94
N VAL A 116 7.64 10.36 4.48
CA VAL A 116 8.30 11.49 3.79
C VAL A 116 9.78 11.20 3.56
N ASP A 117 10.47 10.72 4.59
CA ASP A 117 11.90 10.39 4.51
C ASP A 117 12.15 9.25 3.50
N ALA A 118 11.32 8.21 3.54
CA ALA A 118 11.39 7.11 2.58
C ALA A 118 11.09 7.56 1.15
N ALA A 119 10.19 8.51 0.94
CA ALA A 119 9.91 9.08 -0.37
C ALA A 119 11.13 9.86 -0.92
N ALA A 120 11.81 10.65 -0.10
CA ALA A 120 13.06 11.32 -0.48
C ALA A 120 14.17 10.31 -0.80
N ASN A 121 14.25 9.23 -0.03
CA ASN A 121 15.15 8.11 -0.28
C ASN A 121 14.83 7.40 -1.60
N ALA A 122 13.55 7.23 -1.94
CA ALA A 122 13.12 6.67 -3.22
C ALA A 122 13.63 7.51 -4.40
N MET A 123 13.48 8.82 -4.36
CA MET A 123 14.04 9.70 -5.40
C MET A 123 15.56 9.58 -5.50
N THR A 124 16.23 9.52 -4.34
CA THR A 124 17.69 9.31 -4.28
C THR A 124 18.09 7.96 -4.87
N ALA A 125 17.28 6.93 -4.70
CA ALA A 125 17.46 5.59 -5.24
C ALA A 125 17.10 5.48 -6.73
N GLY A 126 16.60 6.55 -7.37
CA GLY A 126 16.30 6.57 -8.81
C GLY A 126 14.89 6.10 -9.17
N PHE A 127 13.98 6.00 -8.23
CA PHE A 127 12.56 5.78 -8.56
C PHE A 127 11.95 7.03 -9.21
N ASP A 128 11.01 6.83 -10.11
CA ASP A 128 10.32 7.92 -10.83
C ASP A 128 9.14 8.46 -10.02
N LEU A 129 8.43 7.54 -9.34
CA LEU A 129 7.24 7.85 -8.53
C LEU A 129 7.29 7.08 -7.20
N VAL A 130 6.42 7.49 -6.28
CA VAL A 130 6.11 6.74 -5.06
C VAL A 130 4.63 6.36 -5.02
N GLU A 131 4.31 5.22 -4.44
CA GLU A 131 2.94 4.78 -4.19
C GLU A 131 2.76 4.51 -2.70
N LEU A 132 1.76 5.12 -2.08
CA LEU A 132 1.37 4.81 -0.71
C LEU A 132 0.57 3.51 -0.67
N HIS A 133 1.05 2.53 0.08
CA HIS A 133 0.34 1.26 0.28
C HIS A 133 -0.79 1.43 1.30
N GLY A 134 -1.95 1.91 0.83
CA GLY A 134 -3.17 2.10 1.60
C GLY A 134 -4.16 0.94 1.49
N ALA A 135 -3.67 -0.28 1.28
CA ALA A 135 -4.47 -1.46 0.97
C ALA A 135 -4.09 -2.67 1.83
N SER A 136 -4.79 -3.79 1.62
CA SER A 136 -4.43 -5.14 2.10
C SER A 136 -4.30 -5.29 3.62
N GLY A 137 -4.97 -4.44 4.40
CA GLY A 137 -5.00 -4.52 5.86
C GLY A 137 -3.76 -3.98 6.56
N TYR A 138 -2.93 -3.16 5.89
CA TYR A 138 -1.75 -2.54 6.47
C TYR A 138 -2.07 -1.17 7.12
N LEU A 139 -1.06 -0.50 7.68
CA LEU A 139 -1.25 0.63 8.61
C LEU A 139 -2.23 1.69 8.10
N ILE A 140 -2.07 2.16 6.87
CA ILE A 140 -2.95 3.19 6.29
C ILE A 140 -4.40 2.69 6.27
N GLU A 141 -4.65 1.49 5.73
CA GLU A 141 -6.00 0.93 5.70
C GLU A 141 -6.56 0.63 7.10
N GLN A 142 -5.67 0.30 8.07
CA GLN A 142 -6.07 0.15 9.47
C GLN A 142 -6.62 1.46 10.06
N PHE A 143 -6.12 2.63 9.63
CA PHE A 143 -6.70 3.92 10.01
C PHE A 143 -8.04 4.18 9.31
N LEU A 144 -8.18 3.79 8.05
CA LEU A 144 -9.40 4.03 7.25
C LEU A 144 -10.59 3.21 7.74
N ALA A 145 -10.37 1.96 8.14
CA ALA A 145 -11.42 0.98 8.39
C ALA A 145 -12.00 1.07 9.81
N THR A 146 -13.32 1.04 9.91
CA THR A 146 -14.08 1.12 11.17
C THR A 146 -13.81 -0.01 12.14
N GLY A 147 -13.48 -1.22 11.65
CA GLY A 147 -13.21 -2.41 12.47
C GLY A 147 -11.82 -2.43 13.10
N THR A 148 -10.91 -1.59 12.64
CA THR A 148 -9.51 -1.54 13.11
C THR A 148 -9.14 -0.21 13.76
N ASN A 149 -9.93 0.83 13.53
CA ASN A 149 -9.73 2.16 14.09
C ASN A 149 -10.88 2.52 15.04
N LEU A 150 -10.65 2.34 16.34
CA LEU A 150 -11.59 2.69 17.41
C LEU A 150 -11.19 3.98 18.13
N ARG A 151 -10.30 4.78 17.54
CA ARG A 151 -9.86 6.06 18.11
C ARG A 151 -11.02 7.06 18.25
N GLN A 152 -10.89 7.93 19.24
CA GLN A 152 -11.87 8.99 19.52
C GLN A 152 -11.23 10.39 19.44
N ASP A 153 -10.02 10.47 18.88
CA ASP A 153 -9.33 11.72 18.59
C ASP A 153 -9.48 12.09 17.09
N ASP A 154 -8.72 13.09 16.65
CA ASP A 154 -8.76 13.61 15.29
C ASP A 154 -8.38 12.58 14.19
N TYR A 155 -7.94 11.37 14.56
CA TYR A 155 -7.58 10.28 13.64
C TYR A 155 -8.59 9.12 13.68
N GLY A 156 -9.76 9.28 14.31
CA GLY A 156 -10.77 8.24 14.41
C GLY A 156 -12.20 8.76 14.48
N GLY A 157 -13.16 7.86 14.47
CA GLY A 157 -14.60 8.18 14.50
C GLY A 157 -15.14 8.53 13.11
N SER A 158 -15.22 9.81 12.73
CA SER A 158 -15.79 10.21 11.45
C SER A 158 -14.95 9.74 10.25
N LEU A 159 -15.55 9.74 9.08
CA LEU A 159 -14.91 9.36 7.83
C LEU A 159 -13.69 10.24 7.54
N GLU A 160 -13.79 11.55 7.73
CA GLU A 160 -12.73 12.53 7.52
C GLU A 160 -11.56 12.28 8.50
N ASN A 161 -11.87 11.99 9.76
CA ASN A 161 -10.84 11.72 10.77
C ASN A 161 -10.10 10.41 10.48
N ARG A 162 -10.79 9.36 10.05
CA ARG A 162 -10.15 8.11 9.66
C ARG A 162 -9.26 8.26 8.42
N ALA A 163 -9.65 9.12 7.47
CA ALA A 163 -8.88 9.43 6.27
C ALA A 163 -7.68 10.36 6.54
N ARG A 164 -7.68 11.11 7.64
CA ARG A 164 -6.70 12.15 7.97
C ARG A 164 -5.26 11.66 7.88
N PHE A 165 -4.97 10.48 8.45
CA PHE A 165 -3.61 9.93 8.44
C PHE A 165 -3.06 9.78 7.01
N LEU A 166 -3.85 9.22 6.09
CA LEU A 166 -3.47 9.09 4.68
C LEU A 166 -3.33 10.46 4.01
N LEU A 167 -4.32 11.35 4.18
CA LEU A 167 -4.35 12.63 3.46
C LEU A 167 -3.23 13.56 3.90
N GLU A 168 -2.85 13.58 5.18
CA GLU A 168 -1.70 14.35 5.68
C GLU A 168 -0.36 13.82 5.13
N ILE A 169 -0.21 12.50 4.96
CA ILE A 169 0.96 11.92 4.29
C ILE A 169 0.97 12.36 2.82
N VAL A 170 -0.16 12.25 2.11
CA VAL A 170 -0.26 12.67 0.70
C VAL A 170 0.12 14.14 0.55
N ASP A 171 -0.42 15.03 1.39
CA ASP A 171 -0.12 16.47 1.35
C ASP A 171 1.39 16.73 1.57
N SER A 172 2.00 16.01 2.52
CA SER A 172 3.45 16.12 2.80
C SER A 172 4.31 15.60 1.65
N LEU A 173 3.89 14.50 0.98
CA LEU A 173 4.58 13.97 -0.20
C LEU A 173 4.45 14.91 -1.39
N ILE A 174 3.28 15.49 -1.62
CA ILE A 174 3.06 16.49 -2.67
C ILE A 174 3.96 17.72 -2.46
N ALA A 175 4.05 18.20 -1.22
CA ALA A 175 4.93 19.31 -0.89
C ALA A 175 6.42 18.99 -1.13
N THR A 176 6.81 17.72 -1.01
CA THR A 176 8.21 17.28 -1.15
C THR A 176 8.58 16.92 -2.59
N LEU A 177 7.68 16.27 -3.34
CA LEU A 177 7.98 15.62 -4.63
C LEU A 177 7.22 16.22 -5.82
N GLY A 178 6.10 16.93 -5.58
CA GLY A 178 5.09 17.26 -6.58
C GLY A 178 4.00 16.20 -6.68
N ALA A 179 2.78 16.62 -7.00
CA ALA A 179 1.62 15.73 -7.07
C ALA A 179 1.72 14.66 -8.17
N GLU A 180 2.41 15.00 -9.26
CA GLU A 180 2.65 14.14 -10.41
C GLU A 180 3.55 12.92 -10.11
N ARG A 181 4.13 12.85 -8.91
CA ARG A 181 4.97 11.74 -8.46
C ARG A 181 4.34 10.89 -7.35
N VAL A 182 3.12 11.20 -6.93
CA VAL A 182 2.47 10.53 -5.80
C VAL A 182 1.29 9.70 -6.30
N GLY A 183 1.37 8.38 -6.12
CA GLY A 183 0.26 7.45 -6.29
C GLY A 183 -0.26 6.94 -4.95
N VAL A 184 -1.50 6.46 -4.93
CA VAL A 184 -2.11 5.84 -3.75
C VAL A 184 -2.77 4.53 -4.15
N ARG A 185 -2.47 3.46 -3.40
CA ARG A 185 -3.13 2.15 -3.58
C ARG A 185 -4.15 1.91 -2.48
N LEU A 186 -5.37 1.53 -2.88
CA LEU A 186 -6.50 1.22 -2.01
C LEU A 186 -7.08 -0.16 -2.34
N SER A 187 -7.70 -0.82 -1.34
CA SER A 187 -8.43 -2.09 -1.51
C SER A 187 -9.85 -2.00 -0.92
N PRO A 188 -10.76 -1.23 -1.52
CA PRO A 188 -12.14 -1.14 -1.03
C PRO A 188 -12.78 -2.54 -0.93
N TRP A 189 -13.53 -2.78 0.15
CA TRP A 189 -14.11 -4.09 0.50
C TRP A 189 -13.08 -5.20 0.72
N GLY A 190 -11.78 -4.87 0.85
CA GLY A 190 -10.78 -5.85 1.21
C GLY A 190 -11.06 -6.48 2.58
N SER A 191 -10.68 -7.76 2.74
CA SER A 191 -10.77 -8.48 4.02
C SER A 191 -9.42 -9.07 4.45
N LEU A 192 -8.36 -8.83 3.68
CA LEU A 192 -7.04 -9.35 3.99
C LEU A 192 -6.54 -8.79 5.32
N ASN A 193 -5.84 -9.61 6.10
CA ASN A 193 -5.33 -9.25 7.42
C ASN A 193 -6.41 -8.79 8.42
N ASP A 194 -7.62 -9.37 8.29
CA ASP A 194 -8.79 -9.07 9.13
C ASP A 194 -9.22 -7.60 9.07
N ILE A 195 -9.07 -6.95 7.92
CA ILE A 195 -9.70 -5.66 7.69
C ILE A 195 -11.20 -5.85 7.60
N GLU A 196 -11.93 -5.01 8.30
CA GLU A 196 -13.38 -4.96 8.29
C GLU A 196 -13.81 -3.50 8.32
N ASP A 197 -14.47 -3.04 7.27
CA ASP A 197 -15.03 -1.69 7.21
C ASP A 197 -16.54 -1.75 6.98
N ARG A 198 -17.28 -0.94 7.75
CA ARG A 198 -18.74 -0.83 7.63
C ARG A 198 -19.19 0.19 6.59
N GLU A 199 -18.28 1.05 6.16
CA GLU A 199 -18.54 2.16 5.25
C GLU A 199 -17.60 2.18 4.03
N PRO A 200 -17.25 1.01 3.42
CA PRO A 200 -16.21 0.94 2.40
C PRO A 200 -16.55 1.76 1.16
N HIS A 201 -17.84 1.86 0.83
CA HIS A 201 -18.31 2.68 -0.30
C HIS A 201 -18.08 4.18 -0.05
N ALA A 202 -18.51 4.67 1.11
CA ALA A 202 -18.37 6.07 1.46
C ALA A 202 -16.90 6.46 1.57
N MET A 203 -16.07 5.64 2.21
CA MET A 203 -14.64 5.87 2.34
C MET A 203 -13.95 5.90 0.97
N ALA A 204 -14.24 4.94 0.10
CA ALA A 204 -13.60 4.87 -1.22
C ALA A 204 -13.93 6.09 -2.09
N LEU A 205 -15.19 6.54 -2.11
CA LEU A 205 -15.58 7.72 -2.88
C LEU A 205 -15.02 9.01 -2.29
N TYR A 206 -15.07 9.16 -0.97
CA TYR A 206 -14.48 10.31 -0.28
C TYR A 206 -12.98 10.44 -0.60
N LEU A 207 -12.24 9.33 -0.48
CA LEU A 207 -10.82 9.34 -0.82
C LEU A 207 -10.58 9.62 -2.30
N ALA A 208 -11.40 9.08 -3.20
CA ALA A 208 -11.28 9.36 -4.63
C ALA A 208 -11.46 10.86 -4.93
N GLU A 209 -12.43 11.53 -4.32
CA GLU A 209 -12.65 12.98 -4.45
C GLU A 209 -11.49 13.78 -3.85
N GLU A 210 -11.06 13.47 -2.62
CA GLU A 210 -9.97 14.16 -1.95
C GLU A 210 -8.62 14.02 -2.68
N LEU A 211 -8.34 12.83 -3.21
CA LEU A 211 -7.13 12.56 -4.00
C LEU A 211 -7.20 13.22 -5.39
N ASN A 212 -8.40 13.28 -5.98
CA ASN A 212 -8.62 14.01 -7.23
C ASN A 212 -8.37 15.51 -7.07
N HIS A 213 -8.84 16.13 -5.99
CA HIS A 213 -8.58 17.56 -5.69
C HIS A 213 -7.08 17.84 -5.49
N ARG A 214 -6.31 16.87 -5.04
CA ARG A 214 -4.86 16.95 -4.87
C ARG A 214 -4.08 16.68 -6.15
N HIS A 215 -4.75 16.30 -7.22
CA HIS A 215 -4.15 16.02 -8.53
C HIS A 215 -3.00 15.01 -8.49
N ILE A 216 -3.10 13.99 -7.65
CA ILE A 216 -2.07 12.93 -7.57
C ILE A 216 -1.87 12.23 -8.91
N ALA A 217 -0.70 11.61 -9.11
CA ALA A 217 -0.32 10.96 -10.35
C ALA A 217 -1.32 9.88 -10.78
N TYR A 218 -1.75 9.04 -9.84
CA TYR A 218 -2.74 7.99 -10.11
C TYR A 218 -3.37 7.45 -8.83
N LEU A 219 -4.53 6.85 -8.96
CA LEU A 219 -5.17 5.99 -7.97
C LEU A 219 -5.07 4.55 -8.45
N HIS A 220 -4.55 3.65 -7.59
CA HIS A 220 -4.42 2.23 -7.85
C HIS A 220 -5.42 1.46 -6.98
N VAL A 221 -6.36 0.76 -7.57
CA VAL A 221 -7.41 0.05 -6.85
C VAL A 221 -7.27 -1.45 -7.02
N VAL A 222 -7.22 -2.16 -5.89
CA VAL A 222 -7.16 -3.63 -5.87
C VAL A 222 -8.57 -4.18 -5.80
N GLU A 223 -8.92 -4.98 -6.80
CA GLU A 223 -10.13 -5.78 -6.77
C GLU A 223 -9.79 -7.23 -6.40
N TRP A 224 -10.67 -7.84 -5.63
CA TRP A 224 -10.51 -9.24 -5.24
C TRP A 224 -10.89 -10.17 -6.39
N MET A 225 -10.16 -11.27 -6.51
CA MET A 225 -10.56 -12.34 -7.43
C MET A 225 -11.96 -12.86 -7.04
N PRO A 226 -12.80 -13.23 -8.01
CA PRO A 226 -14.08 -13.86 -7.72
C PRO A 226 -13.91 -15.04 -6.74
N GLY A 227 -14.65 -15.03 -5.63
CA GLY A 227 -14.59 -16.05 -4.60
C GLY A 227 -13.53 -15.88 -3.52
N THR A 228 -12.66 -14.84 -3.59
CA THR A 228 -11.63 -14.58 -2.57
C THR A 228 -11.93 -13.38 -1.70
N GLY A 229 -12.92 -12.58 -2.07
CA GLY A 229 -13.39 -11.40 -1.35
C GLY A 229 -14.74 -10.93 -1.89
N PRO A 230 -15.35 -9.92 -1.28
CA PRO A 230 -16.62 -9.37 -1.75
C PRO A 230 -16.45 -8.71 -3.12
N ALA A 231 -17.38 -8.99 -4.03
CA ALA A 231 -17.46 -8.28 -5.30
C ALA A 231 -17.82 -6.81 -5.08
N TYR A 232 -17.34 -5.95 -5.93
CA TYR A 232 -17.76 -4.54 -5.92
C TYR A 232 -19.27 -4.44 -6.20
N PRO A 233 -19.98 -3.53 -5.49
CA PRO A 233 -21.36 -3.23 -5.81
C PRO A 233 -21.54 -2.80 -7.26
N GLU A 234 -22.68 -3.13 -7.85
CA GLU A 234 -23.03 -2.68 -9.21
C GLU A 234 -22.90 -1.15 -9.32
N GLY A 235 -22.25 -0.70 -10.38
CA GLY A 235 -22.04 0.74 -10.64
C GLY A 235 -20.85 1.35 -9.89
N PHE A 236 -20.24 0.68 -8.92
CA PHE A 236 -19.15 1.28 -8.11
C PHE A 236 -17.99 1.78 -8.96
N ARG A 237 -17.53 1.03 -9.95
CA ARG A 237 -16.43 1.46 -10.84
C ARG A 237 -16.76 2.76 -11.58
N ARG A 238 -18.02 2.95 -11.99
CA ARG A 238 -18.48 4.19 -12.64
C ARG A 238 -18.49 5.36 -11.66
N TRP A 239 -18.92 5.15 -10.42
CA TRP A 239 -18.89 6.19 -9.39
C TRP A 239 -17.45 6.55 -9.03
N LEU A 240 -16.58 5.56 -8.85
CA LEU A 240 -15.17 5.79 -8.61
C LEU A 240 -14.52 6.60 -9.73
N ARG A 241 -14.75 6.20 -11.00
CA ARG A 241 -14.28 6.94 -12.18
C ARG A 241 -14.87 8.35 -12.25
N ALA A 242 -16.12 8.55 -11.82
CA ALA A 242 -16.74 9.86 -11.76
C ALA A 242 -16.10 10.77 -10.69
N ALA A 243 -15.69 10.20 -9.56
CA ALA A 243 -15.03 10.91 -8.46
C ALA A 243 -13.55 11.21 -8.75
N PHE A 244 -12.82 10.29 -9.40
CA PHE A 244 -11.40 10.42 -9.71
C PHE A 244 -11.17 10.52 -11.23
N LYS A 245 -10.59 11.64 -11.71
CA LYS A 245 -10.42 11.96 -13.13
C LYS A 245 -9.02 11.69 -13.67
N ASN A 246 -8.02 11.63 -12.79
CA ASN A 246 -6.65 11.31 -13.14
C ASN A 246 -6.49 9.81 -13.46
N PRO A 247 -5.32 9.33 -13.87
CA PRO A 247 -5.08 7.93 -14.19
C PRO A 247 -5.54 6.97 -13.09
N LEU A 248 -6.36 5.98 -13.47
CA LEU A 248 -6.88 4.93 -12.60
C LEU A 248 -6.29 3.58 -13.02
N ILE A 249 -5.50 2.99 -12.14
CA ILE A 249 -4.94 1.65 -12.30
C ILE A 249 -5.83 0.66 -11.56
N VAL A 250 -6.21 -0.43 -12.21
CA VAL A 250 -6.96 -1.52 -11.57
C VAL A 250 -6.08 -2.76 -11.52
N CYS A 251 -5.89 -3.29 -10.31
CA CYS A 251 -5.25 -4.58 -10.07
C CYS A 251 -6.34 -5.61 -9.82
N ALA A 252 -6.58 -6.43 -10.83
CA ALA A 252 -7.53 -7.50 -10.72
C ALA A 252 -6.96 -8.69 -11.48
N ASN A 253 -6.82 -9.84 -10.85
CA ASN A 253 -6.38 -11.07 -11.52
C ASN A 253 -7.50 -11.63 -12.40
N PHE A 254 -8.02 -10.80 -13.28
CA PHE A 254 -9.08 -11.16 -14.18
C PHE A 254 -8.52 -11.79 -15.47
N ASP A 255 -9.40 -12.46 -16.18
CA ASP A 255 -9.10 -12.84 -17.54
C ASP A 255 -8.92 -11.60 -18.43
N SER A 256 -8.31 -11.81 -19.58
CA SER A 256 -8.03 -10.76 -20.55
C SER A 256 -9.28 -10.02 -21.03
N GLU A 257 -10.43 -10.70 -21.11
CA GLU A 257 -11.69 -10.11 -21.61
C GLU A 257 -12.23 -9.05 -20.62
N ILE A 258 -12.18 -9.32 -19.32
CA ILE A 258 -12.59 -8.34 -18.29
C ILE A 258 -11.64 -7.14 -18.28
N ASN A 259 -10.34 -7.38 -18.34
CA ASN A 259 -9.33 -6.33 -18.36
C ASN A 259 -9.50 -5.41 -19.59
N GLU A 260 -9.65 -5.99 -20.78
CA GLU A 260 -9.89 -5.25 -22.00
C GLU A 260 -11.17 -4.42 -21.93
N ARG A 261 -12.26 -4.99 -21.42
CA ARG A 261 -13.52 -4.27 -21.23
C ARG A 261 -13.39 -3.07 -20.29
N LEU A 262 -12.67 -3.21 -19.16
CA LEU A 262 -12.44 -2.08 -18.24
C LEU A 262 -11.74 -0.90 -18.93
N LEU A 263 -10.76 -1.20 -19.79
CA LEU A 263 -10.03 -0.19 -20.56
C LEU A 263 -10.93 0.43 -21.64
N LEU A 264 -11.66 -0.38 -22.42
CA LEU A 264 -12.54 0.09 -23.50
C LEU A 264 -13.71 0.94 -22.96
N GLU A 265 -14.25 0.61 -21.78
CA GLU A 265 -15.31 1.40 -21.13
C GLU A 265 -14.77 2.65 -20.40
N GLY A 266 -13.45 2.88 -20.39
CA GLY A 266 -12.81 3.99 -19.67
C GLY A 266 -12.95 3.90 -18.14
N LEU A 267 -13.15 2.69 -17.62
CA LEU A 267 -13.26 2.42 -16.18
C LEU A 267 -11.90 2.17 -15.53
N ALA A 268 -10.87 1.99 -16.32
CA ALA A 268 -9.47 1.97 -15.95
C ALA A 268 -8.64 2.59 -17.07
N ASP A 269 -7.50 3.19 -16.75
CA ASP A 269 -6.52 3.68 -17.71
C ASP A 269 -5.36 2.69 -17.87
N ALA A 270 -5.12 1.84 -16.86
CA ALA A 270 -4.15 0.75 -16.90
C ALA A 270 -4.58 -0.42 -16.04
N ILE A 271 -4.06 -1.61 -16.37
CA ILE A 271 -4.25 -2.83 -15.59
C ILE A 271 -2.92 -3.23 -14.97
N ALA A 272 -2.91 -3.37 -13.64
CA ALA A 272 -1.78 -3.94 -12.93
C ALA A 272 -1.89 -5.47 -12.88
N LEU A 273 -0.84 -6.15 -13.29
CA LEU A 273 -0.74 -7.60 -13.24
C LEU A 273 0.20 -8.00 -12.10
N THR A 274 -0.29 -8.78 -11.16
CA THR A 274 0.58 -9.45 -10.20
C THR A 274 1.14 -10.69 -10.87
N THR A 275 2.46 -10.75 -11.01
CA THR A 275 3.09 -11.98 -11.54
C THR A 275 2.84 -13.11 -10.56
N PRO A 276 2.19 -14.22 -10.95
CA PRO A 276 2.07 -15.38 -10.08
C PRO A 276 3.48 -15.87 -9.74
N LEU A 277 3.77 -15.98 -8.47
CA LEU A 277 5.04 -16.44 -7.90
C LEU A 277 5.44 -17.88 -8.28
N SER A 278 4.75 -18.53 -9.21
CA SER A 278 5.11 -19.84 -9.71
C SER A 278 6.47 -19.92 -10.41
N LEU A 279 7.11 -18.78 -10.66
CA LEU A 279 8.46 -18.71 -11.24
C LEU A 279 9.58 -18.36 -10.23
N CYS A 280 9.24 -18.01 -8.98
CA CYS A 280 10.21 -17.72 -7.93
C CYS A 280 10.14 -18.76 -6.82
N ALA A 281 10.94 -19.82 -6.93
CA ALA A 281 11.01 -20.92 -5.95
C ALA A 281 11.62 -20.54 -4.59
N TYR A 282 11.94 -19.26 -4.36
CA TYR A 282 12.55 -18.78 -3.12
C TYR A 282 12.10 -17.34 -2.80
N GLY A 283 11.24 -17.19 -1.80
CA GLY A 283 10.93 -15.94 -1.14
C GLY A 283 9.94 -15.03 -1.92
N SER A 284 8.92 -14.56 -1.22
CA SER A 284 7.81 -13.74 -1.72
C SER A 284 8.30 -12.38 -2.25
N LYS A 285 8.66 -12.32 -3.51
CA LYS A 285 8.90 -11.05 -4.22
C LYS A 285 7.79 -10.86 -5.24
N THR A 286 6.85 -9.99 -4.97
CA THR A 286 5.80 -9.62 -5.91
C THR A 286 6.26 -8.36 -6.66
N ILE A 287 6.38 -8.45 -7.98
CA ILE A 287 6.53 -7.28 -8.86
C ILE A 287 5.17 -7.10 -9.52
N GLU A 288 4.54 -5.96 -9.31
CA GLU A 288 3.35 -5.57 -10.03
C GLU A 288 3.74 -4.79 -11.28
N VAL A 289 3.16 -5.18 -12.39
CA VAL A 289 3.46 -4.62 -13.70
C VAL A 289 2.18 -3.98 -14.24
N ALA A 290 2.16 -2.66 -14.37
CA ALA A 290 1.09 -1.96 -15.06
C ALA A 290 1.44 -1.84 -16.54
N THR A 291 0.56 -2.32 -17.41
CA THR A 291 0.70 -2.15 -18.86
C THR A 291 -0.36 -1.18 -19.37
N TRP A 292 0.09 -0.19 -20.13
CA TRP A 292 -0.77 0.71 -20.90
C TRP A 292 -1.02 0.05 -22.25
N ILE A 293 -2.26 0.03 -22.71
CA ILE A 293 -2.62 -0.40 -24.06
C ILE A 293 -2.89 0.84 -24.92
#